data_7d2a99e2be83bf3101c1616c6a415755
#
_entry.id   7d2a99e2be83bf3101c1616c6a415755
#
_cell.length_a   1.000
_cell.length_b   1.000
_cell.length_c   1.000
_cell.angle_alpha   90.00
_cell.angle_beta   90.00
_cell.angle_gamma   90.00
#
_symmetry.space_group_name_H-M   'P 1'
#
loop_
_entity.id
_entity.type
_entity.pdbx_description
1 polymer ?
#
loop_
_entity_poly.entity_id
_entity_poly.type
_entity_poly.pdbx_seq_one_letter_code
_entity_poly.pdbx_strand_id
1 'polypeptide(L)'
;ILTGARKREVLDAKWEDFDLDRGTWRIPNTKSGKARVVPLSDTARNLIEKLSANQCCDYVFANPNTRKPYASFYYSWHTARKDAGLADLRVHDLRHSFASFLVNAGRSLYEVQTLLGHSQITTTQRYAHLSTDSLRRASNEVSVAVPELT
;
A
#
# COMPACT_ATOMS: atom_id res chain seq x y z
N ILE A 1 -3.09 0.67 4.90
CA ILE A 1 -1.64 0.58 5.08
C ILE A 1 -1.04 -0.63 4.38
N LEU A 2 -1.68 -1.80 4.37
CA LEU A 2 -1.13 -3.07 3.84
C LEU A 2 -0.83 -3.08 2.33
N THR A 3 -1.42 -2.18 1.56
CA THR A 3 -1.27 -2.12 0.09
C THR A 3 -0.69 -0.80 -0.41
N GLY A 4 -0.57 0.19 0.45
CA GLY A 4 -0.21 1.55 0.05
C GLY A 4 -1.18 2.22 -0.93
N ALA A 5 -2.35 1.65 -1.18
CA ALA A 5 -3.34 2.20 -2.10
C ALA A 5 -3.90 3.55 -1.64
N ARG A 6 -4.43 4.34 -2.58
CA ARG A 6 -5.07 5.61 -2.26
C ARG A 6 -6.43 5.36 -1.60
N LYS A 7 -6.83 6.27 -0.70
CA LYS A 7 -8.12 6.18 0.01
C LYS A 7 -9.28 5.85 -0.94
N ARG A 8 -9.38 6.55 -2.06
CA ARG A 8 -10.49 6.35 -2.99
C ARG A 8 -10.42 4.99 -3.71
N GLU A 9 -9.22 4.53 -4.07
CA GLU A 9 -9.02 3.21 -4.65
C GLU A 9 -9.52 2.10 -3.73
N VAL A 10 -9.26 2.23 -2.41
CA VAL A 10 -9.75 1.27 -1.41
C VAL A 10 -11.27 1.35 -1.28
N LEU A 11 -11.85 2.56 -1.16
CA LEU A 11 -13.29 2.71 -0.97
C LEU A 11 -14.11 2.22 -2.18
N ASP A 12 -13.55 2.34 -3.40
CA ASP A 12 -14.18 1.91 -4.64
C ASP A 12 -13.87 0.47 -5.03
N ALA A 13 -13.09 -0.25 -4.20
CA ALA A 13 -12.69 -1.64 -4.48
C ALA A 13 -13.91 -2.57 -4.60
N LYS A 14 -13.95 -3.34 -5.66
CA LYS A 14 -14.98 -4.35 -5.92
C LYS A 14 -14.41 -5.75 -5.71
N TRP A 15 -15.28 -6.69 -5.37
CA TRP A 15 -14.91 -8.10 -5.24
C TRP A 15 -14.34 -8.70 -6.51
N GLU A 16 -14.87 -8.34 -7.66
CA GLU A 16 -14.41 -8.79 -9.00
C GLU A 16 -12.98 -8.37 -9.34
N ASP A 17 -12.44 -7.36 -8.63
CA ASP A 17 -11.09 -6.87 -8.84
C ASP A 17 -10.03 -7.68 -8.06
N PHE A 18 -10.43 -8.59 -7.19
CA PHE A 18 -9.54 -9.42 -6.38
C PHE A 18 -9.42 -10.83 -6.94
N ASP A 19 -8.18 -11.26 -7.18
CA ASP A 19 -7.81 -12.64 -7.45
C ASP A 19 -7.09 -13.17 -6.20
N LEU A 20 -7.85 -13.81 -5.31
CA LEU A 20 -7.32 -14.30 -4.03
C LEU A 20 -6.44 -15.53 -4.21
N ASP A 21 -6.62 -16.31 -5.28
CA ASP A 21 -5.78 -17.46 -5.57
C ASP A 21 -4.37 -17.01 -5.96
N ARG A 22 -4.28 -15.98 -6.78
CA ARG A 22 -3.02 -15.35 -7.17
C ARG A 22 -2.51 -14.32 -6.16
N GLY A 23 -3.30 -13.97 -5.15
CA GLY A 23 -2.95 -12.94 -4.18
C GLY A 23 -2.79 -11.56 -4.81
N THR A 24 -3.69 -11.18 -5.71
CA THR A 24 -3.60 -9.89 -6.41
C THR A 24 -4.89 -9.08 -6.36
N TRP A 25 -4.74 -7.76 -6.40
CA TRP A 25 -5.83 -6.81 -6.53
C TRP A 25 -5.58 -5.91 -7.75
N ARG A 26 -6.49 -5.93 -8.71
CA ARG A 26 -6.50 -5.05 -9.87
C ARG A 26 -7.21 -3.75 -9.52
N ILE A 27 -6.56 -2.62 -9.70
CA ILE A 27 -7.14 -1.29 -9.55
C ILE A 27 -7.42 -0.74 -10.95
N PRO A 28 -8.67 -0.76 -11.43
CA PRO A 28 -9.00 -0.45 -12.83
C PRO A 28 -8.85 1.04 -13.13
N ASN A 29 -9.20 1.91 -12.19
CA ASN A 29 -9.21 3.36 -12.37
C ASN A 29 -8.23 4.03 -11.41
N THR A 30 -7.06 4.41 -11.89
CA THR A 30 -6.10 5.19 -11.10
C THR A 30 -6.15 6.67 -11.51
N LYS A 31 -5.60 7.54 -10.69
CA LYS A 31 -5.48 8.98 -11.02
C LYS A 31 -4.73 9.23 -12.35
N SER A 32 -3.88 8.30 -12.78
CA SER A 32 -3.15 8.37 -14.06
C SER A 32 -3.92 7.80 -15.25
N GLY A 33 -5.15 7.30 -15.04
CA GLY A 33 -5.97 6.67 -16.08
C GLY A 33 -5.53 5.25 -16.47
N LYS A 34 -4.44 4.72 -15.90
CA LYS A 34 -3.93 3.37 -16.19
C LYS A 34 -4.30 2.42 -15.06
N ALA A 35 -4.85 1.26 -15.41
CA ALA A 35 -5.04 0.18 -14.45
C ALA A 35 -3.69 -0.31 -13.91
N ARG A 36 -3.68 -0.77 -12.66
CA ARG A 36 -2.51 -1.45 -12.09
C ARG A 36 -2.92 -2.65 -11.25
N VAL A 37 -2.01 -3.58 -11.09
CA VAL A 37 -2.16 -4.74 -10.21
C VAL A 37 -1.29 -4.53 -8.98
N VAL A 38 -1.86 -4.75 -7.80
CA VAL A 38 -1.20 -4.66 -6.51
C VAL A 38 -1.12 -6.08 -5.94
N PRO A 39 0.08 -6.63 -5.68
CA PRO A 39 0.21 -7.88 -4.96
C PRO A 39 -0.28 -7.70 -3.52
N LEU A 40 -1.00 -8.69 -3.02
CA LEU A 40 -1.50 -8.74 -1.65
C LEU A 40 -0.52 -9.54 -0.80
N SER A 41 -0.12 -8.99 0.34
CA SER A 41 0.52 -9.80 1.39
C SER A 41 -0.47 -10.80 1.97
N ASP A 42 0.02 -11.87 2.60
CA ASP A 42 -0.83 -12.87 3.24
C ASP A 42 -1.79 -12.22 4.25
N THR A 43 -1.33 -11.24 5.01
CA THR A 43 -2.18 -10.47 5.93
C THR A 43 -3.29 -9.71 5.20
N ALA A 44 -3.00 -9.11 4.06
CA ALA A 44 -4.00 -8.39 3.26
C ALA A 44 -5.00 -9.37 2.65
N ARG A 45 -4.51 -10.49 2.09
CA ARG A 45 -5.34 -11.56 1.53
C ARG A 45 -6.31 -12.12 2.58
N ASN A 46 -5.80 -12.54 3.74
CA ASN A 46 -6.61 -13.07 4.83
C ASN A 46 -7.66 -12.07 5.33
N LEU A 47 -7.34 -10.77 5.32
CA LEU A 47 -8.31 -9.72 5.66
C LEU A 47 -9.45 -9.66 4.65
N ILE A 48 -9.15 -9.69 3.35
CA ILE A 48 -10.16 -9.67 2.28
C ILE A 48 -11.01 -10.95 2.33
N GLU A 49 -10.42 -12.11 2.53
CA GLU A 49 -11.13 -13.38 2.70
C GLU A 49 -12.12 -13.32 3.90
N LYS A 50 -11.69 -12.78 5.03
CA LYS A 50 -12.61 -12.60 6.20
C LYS A 50 -13.75 -11.65 5.89
N LEU A 51 -13.50 -10.59 5.13
CA LEU A 51 -14.55 -9.63 4.75
C LEU A 51 -15.55 -10.24 3.77
N SER A 52 -15.13 -11.19 2.91
CA SER A 52 -16.02 -11.82 1.92
C SER A 52 -17.15 -12.62 2.55
N ALA A 53 -16.97 -13.13 3.77
CA ALA A 53 -18.02 -13.82 4.51
C ALA A 53 -19.27 -12.94 4.79
N ASN A 54 -19.11 -11.60 4.75
CA ASN A 54 -20.19 -10.64 4.97
C ASN A 54 -20.50 -9.84 3.71
N GLN A 55 -20.20 -10.38 2.53
CA GLN A 55 -20.47 -9.71 1.27
C GLN A 55 -21.97 -9.45 1.09
N CYS A 56 -22.34 -8.18 0.92
CA CYS A 56 -23.72 -7.76 0.71
C CYS A 56 -23.98 -7.13 -0.69
N CYS A 57 -22.92 -6.79 -1.42
CA CYS A 57 -22.97 -6.16 -2.73
C CYS A 57 -21.64 -6.30 -3.48
N ASP A 58 -21.49 -5.64 -4.62
CA ASP A 58 -20.27 -5.71 -5.47
C ASP A 58 -19.02 -5.08 -4.81
N TYR A 59 -19.20 -4.18 -3.86
CA TYR A 59 -18.11 -3.43 -3.24
C TYR A 59 -17.64 -4.08 -1.94
N VAL A 60 -16.32 -4.08 -1.75
CA VAL A 60 -15.69 -4.62 -0.51
C VAL A 60 -16.02 -3.75 0.70
N PHE A 61 -15.93 -2.43 0.55
CA PHE A 61 -16.17 -1.45 1.61
C PHE A 61 -17.45 -0.65 1.31
N ALA A 62 -18.59 -1.27 1.53
CA ALA A 62 -19.90 -0.69 1.24
C ALA A 62 -20.70 -0.39 2.51
N ASN A 63 -21.54 0.62 2.42
CA ASN A 63 -22.58 0.85 3.42
C ASN A 63 -23.67 -0.24 3.24
N PRO A 64 -23.95 -1.05 4.24
CA PRO A 64 -24.91 -2.18 4.12
C PRO A 64 -26.31 -1.72 3.76
N ASN A 65 -26.73 -0.52 4.18
CA ASN A 65 -28.07 0.00 3.92
C ASN A 65 -28.24 0.51 2.48
N THR A 66 -27.21 1.14 1.93
CA THR A 66 -27.27 1.74 0.57
C THR A 66 -26.66 0.85 -0.50
N ARG A 67 -25.89 -0.19 -0.14
CA ARG A 67 -25.10 -1.06 -1.02
C ARG A 67 -24.15 -0.30 -1.95
N LYS A 68 -23.77 0.92 -1.55
CA LYS A 68 -22.83 1.78 -2.29
C LYS A 68 -21.53 1.95 -1.50
N PRO A 69 -20.41 2.25 -2.17
CA PRO A 69 -19.15 2.57 -1.48
C PRO A 69 -19.35 3.66 -0.46
N TYR A 70 -18.64 3.59 0.66
CA TYR A 70 -18.61 4.72 1.57
C TYR A 70 -18.04 5.96 0.90
N ALA A 71 -18.77 7.07 0.96
CA ALA A 71 -18.27 8.36 0.50
C ALA A 71 -17.09 8.84 1.38
N SER A 72 -17.19 8.59 2.67
CA SER A 72 -16.20 8.93 3.67
C SER A 72 -16.28 7.99 4.87
N PHE A 73 -15.15 7.80 5.55
CA PHE A 73 -15.08 7.14 6.87
C PHE A 73 -14.44 8.08 7.90
N TYR A 74 -14.68 9.39 7.75
CA TYR A 74 -14.05 10.43 8.56
C TYR A 74 -14.23 10.19 10.06
N TYR A 75 -15.44 9.89 10.52
CA TYR A 75 -15.71 9.71 11.95
C TYR A 75 -15.00 8.49 12.52
N SER A 76 -15.07 7.35 11.83
CA SER A 76 -14.36 6.13 12.26
C SER A 76 -12.84 6.34 12.28
N TRP A 77 -12.30 7.05 11.29
CA TRP A 77 -10.89 7.40 11.26
C TRP A 77 -10.50 8.37 12.39
N HIS A 78 -11.32 9.39 12.61
CA HIS A 78 -11.09 10.35 13.68
C HIS A 78 -11.04 9.67 15.06
N THR A 79 -11.99 8.77 15.36
CA THR A 79 -12.01 7.99 16.59
C THR A 79 -10.77 7.11 16.69
N ALA A 80 -10.51 6.27 15.68
CA ALA A 80 -9.39 5.33 15.69
C ALA A 80 -8.02 6.00 15.91
N ARG A 81 -7.75 7.12 15.21
CA ARG A 81 -6.48 7.85 15.38
C ARG A 81 -6.35 8.52 16.75
N LYS A 82 -7.47 9.02 17.29
CA LYS A 82 -7.50 9.63 18.63
C LYS A 82 -7.24 8.59 19.71
N ASP A 83 -7.88 7.43 19.62
CA ASP A 83 -7.71 6.33 20.56
C ASP A 83 -6.30 5.74 20.52
N ALA A 84 -5.65 5.80 19.34
CA ALA A 84 -4.26 5.42 19.15
C ALA A 84 -3.24 6.50 19.59
N GLY A 85 -3.67 7.67 20.09
CA GLY A 85 -2.76 8.80 20.42
C GLY A 85 -2.14 9.49 19.20
N LEU A 86 -2.70 9.30 17.99
CA LEU A 86 -2.18 9.80 16.72
C LEU A 86 -3.12 10.86 16.11
N ALA A 87 -3.54 11.84 16.92
CA ALA A 87 -4.60 12.80 16.58
C ALA A 87 -4.35 13.58 15.27
N ASP A 88 -3.10 13.81 14.91
CA ASP A 88 -2.72 14.58 13.70
C ASP A 88 -2.51 13.69 12.46
N LEU A 89 -2.55 12.36 12.63
CA LEU A 89 -2.32 11.42 11.52
C LEU A 89 -3.44 11.51 10.48
N ARG A 90 -3.07 11.76 9.22
CA ARG A 90 -4.00 11.74 8.09
C ARG A 90 -4.04 10.37 7.44
N VAL A 91 -5.14 10.00 6.83
CA VAL A 91 -5.26 8.73 6.08
C VAL A 91 -4.16 8.60 5.00
N HIS A 92 -3.76 9.71 4.38
CA HIS A 92 -2.71 9.69 3.36
C HIS A 92 -1.32 9.37 3.92
N ASP A 93 -1.10 9.67 5.19
CA ASP A 93 0.17 9.39 5.86
C ASP A 93 0.40 7.88 6.03
N LEU A 94 -0.66 7.06 6.06
CA LEU A 94 -0.54 5.60 6.00
C LEU A 94 0.14 5.10 4.72
N ARG A 95 -0.07 5.79 3.61
CA ARG A 95 0.61 5.47 2.36
C ARG A 95 2.07 5.90 2.39
N HIS A 96 2.39 7.01 3.05
CA HIS A 96 3.77 7.42 3.30
C HIS A 96 4.48 6.41 4.21
N SER A 97 3.80 5.93 5.26
CA SER A 97 4.34 4.89 6.15
C SER A 97 4.62 3.59 5.39
N PHE A 98 3.72 3.15 4.50
CA PHE A 98 3.95 1.98 3.66
C PHE A 98 5.22 2.12 2.81
N ALA A 99 5.41 3.29 2.16
CA ALA A 99 6.62 3.57 1.39
C ALA A 99 7.88 3.53 2.26
N SER A 100 7.83 4.18 3.42
CA SER A 100 8.96 4.24 4.37
C SER A 100 9.33 2.84 4.90
N PHE A 101 8.35 1.99 5.21
CA PHE A 101 8.61 0.61 5.63
C PHE A 101 9.32 -0.20 4.55
N LEU A 102 8.92 -0.06 3.29
CA LEU A 102 9.58 -0.76 2.18
C LEU A 102 11.02 -0.29 1.98
N VAL A 103 11.26 1.03 1.98
CA VAL A 103 12.60 1.58 1.83
C VAL A 103 13.50 1.17 2.99
N ASN A 104 13.01 1.25 4.23
CA ASN A 104 13.76 0.80 5.42
C ASN A 104 14.02 -0.72 5.41
N ALA A 105 13.15 -1.50 4.77
CA ALA A 105 13.37 -2.93 4.52
C ALA A 105 14.34 -3.20 3.35
N GLY A 106 14.97 -2.15 2.78
CA GLY A 106 15.95 -2.28 1.70
C GLY A 106 15.36 -2.48 0.30
N ARG A 107 14.04 -2.23 0.12
CA ARG A 107 13.44 -2.31 -1.21
C ARG A 107 13.85 -1.11 -2.06
N SER A 108 14.07 -1.35 -3.34
CA SER A 108 14.46 -0.31 -4.30
C SER A 108 13.35 0.73 -4.48
N LEU A 109 13.73 1.96 -4.79
CA LEU A 109 12.75 3.01 -5.10
C LEU A 109 11.85 2.65 -6.30
N TYR A 110 12.35 1.80 -7.21
CA TYR A 110 11.57 1.30 -8.34
C TYR A 110 10.43 0.36 -7.87
N GLU A 111 10.73 -0.58 -6.96
CA GLU A 111 9.70 -1.45 -6.37
C GLU A 111 8.65 -0.63 -5.62
N VAL A 112 9.09 0.34 -4.81
CA VAL A 112 8.20 1.25 -4.08
C VAL A 112 7.33 2.05 -5.03
N GLN A 113 7.91 2.61 -6.10
CA GLN A 113 7.19 3.34 -7.14
C GLN A 113 6.11 2.47 -7.78
N THR A 114 6.46 1.24 -8.14
CA THR A 114 5.58 0.28 -8.81
C THR A 114 4.40 -0.08 -7.90
N LEU A 115 4.66 -0.45 -6.64
CA LEU A 115 3.64 -0.80 -5.67
C LEU A 115 2.68 0.37 -5.38
N LEU A 116 3.22 1.57 -5.25
CA LEU A 116 2.41 2.76 -5.05
C LEU A 116 1.68 3.22 -6.32
N GLY A 117 2.12 2.83 -7.51
CA GLY A 117 1.59 3.31 -8.78
C GLY A 117 1.85 4.80 -8.97
N HIS A 118 3.08 5.27 -8.69
CA HIS A 118 3.51 6.60 -9.05
C HIS A 118 3.90 6.63 -10.52
N SER A 119 3.29 7.50 -11.29
CA SER A 119 3.61 7.69 -12.71
C SER A 119 4.99 8.30 -12.93
N GLN A 120 5.50 9.03 -11.94
CA GLN A 120 6.81 9.69 -11.99
C GLN A 120 7.66 9.27 -10.80
N ILE A 121 8.92 8.95 -11.05
CA ILE A 121 9.90 8.54 -10.03
C ILE A 121 10.14 9.65 -9.01
N THR A 122 10.09 10.92 -9.42
CA THR A 122 10.27 12.09 -8.55
C THR A 122 9.36 12.09 -7.33
N THR A 123 8.16 11.52 -7.46
CA THR A 123 7.23 11.37 -6.33
C THR A 123 7.74 10.37 -5.28
N THR A 124 8.51 9.36 -5.71
CA THR A 124 9.07 8.34 -4.83
C THR A 124 10.44 8.76 -4.28
N GLN A 125 11.16 9.63 -4.96
CA GLN A 125 12.49 10.12 -4.55
C GLN A 125 12.49 10.83 -3.18
N ARG A 126 11.34 11.30 -2.72
CA ARG A 126 11.18 11.84 -1.36
C ARG A 126 11.55 10.86 -0.25
N TYR A 127 11.58 9.57 -0.55
CA TYR A 127 11.96 8.51 0.38
C TYR A 127 13.42 8.08 0.23
N ALA A 128 14.17 8.64 -0.72
CA ALA A 128 15.55 8.22 -1.01
C ALA A 128 16.50 8.41 0.19
N HIS A 129 16.25 9.43 1.02
CA HIS A 129 17.03 9.70 2.23
C HIS A 129 16.95 8.58 3.27
N LEU A 130 15.94 7.71 3.20
CA LEU A 130 15.78 6.56 4.10
C LEU A 130 16.63 5.36 3.68
N SER A 131 17.28 5.39 2.49
CA SER A 131 18.03 4.26 1.93
C SER A 131 19.51 4.23 2.28
N THR A 132 20.01 5.10 3.16
CA THR A 132 21.46 5.24 3.46
C THR A 132 22.07 3.93 3.97
N ASP A 133 21.39 3.21 4.86
CA ASP A 133 21.86 1.91 5.36
C ASP A 133 21.81 0.81 4.28
N SER A 134 20.87 0.91 3.36
CA SER A 134 20.78 0.01 2.21
C SER A 134 21.96 0.22 1.25
N LEU A 135 22.36 1.46 1.00
CA LEU A 135 23.53 1.79 0.16
C LEU A 135 24.83 1.29 0.80
N ARG A 136 24.97 1.44 2.13
CA ARG A 136 26.12 0.93 2.86
C ARG A 136 26.19 -0.60 2.79
N ARG A 137 25.08 -1.31 2.95
CA ARG A 137 25.02 -2.78 2.81
C ARG A 137 25.40 -3.20 1.40
N ALA A 138 24.85 -2.58 0.38
CA ALA A 138 25.19 -2.85 -1.02
C ALA A 138 26.69 -2.64 -1.30
N SER A 139 27.31 -1.59 -0.75
CA SER A 139 28.75 -1.36 -0.86
C SER A 139 29.56 -2.49 -0.20
N ASN A 140 29.13 -3.00 0.94
CA ASN A 140 29.79 -4.11 1.62
C ASN A 140 29.69 -5.44 0.84
N GLU A 141 28.62 -5.66 0.08
CA GLU A 141 28.48 -6.86 -0.78
C GLU A 141 29.58 -6.92 -1.83
N VAL A 142 30.02 -5.76 -2.35
CA VAL A 142 31.15 -5.70 -3.28
C VAL A 142 32.44 -6.18 -2.63
N SER A 143 32.67 -5.80 -1.36
CA SER A 143 33.85 -6.24 -0.61
C SER A 143 33.87 -7.76 -0.38
N VAL A 144 32.71 -8.39 -0.22
CA VAL A 144 32.57 -9.84 -0.13
C VAL A 144 32.85 -10.53 -1.47
N ALA A 145 32.43 -9.89 -2.57
CA ALA A 145 32.62 -10.43 -3.92
C ALA A 145 34.09 -10.30 -4.42
N VAL A 146 34.89 -9.41 -3.81
CA VAL A 146 36.29 -9.14 -4.19
C VAL A 146 37.18 -9.22 -2.94
N PRO A 147 37.33 -10.41 -2.33
CA PRO A 147 38.06 -10.57 -1.05
C PRO A 147 39.56 -10.31 -1.14
N GLU A 148 40.15 -10.31 -2.31
CA GLU A 148 41.60 -10.15 -2.51
C GLU A 148 42.11 -8.71 -2.35
N LEU A 149 41.22 -7.73 -2.12
CA LEU A 149 41.57 -6.32 -1.90
C LEU A 149 41.61 -5.92 -0.41
N THR A 150 41.43 -6.87 0.47
CA THR A 150 41.54 -6.71 1.95
C THR A 150 42.70 -7.55 2.45
#